data_083385b6e568c88834dd5c3c8763c6ae
#
_entry.id   083385b6e568c88834dd5c3c8763c6ae
#
_cell.length_a   1.000
_cell.length_b   1.000
_cell.length_c   1.000
_cell.angle_alpha   90.00
_cell.angle_beta   90.00
_cell.angle_gamma   90.00
#
_symmetry.space_group_name_H-M   'P 1'
#
loop_
_entity.id
_entity.type
_entity.pdbx_description
1 polymer ?
#
loop_
_entity_poly.entity_id
_entity_poly.type
_entity_poly.pdbx_seq_one_letter_code
_entity_poly.pdbx_strand_id
1 'polypeptide(L)'
;MRFYTWKDIERYILMHHDEWKDELYDIEVYPNEMVVYPKSEQGTLQNAVLKKLFPKNITPDNLSIKLDGQGEDLMILYEYEYSPVTVRTLPLFKKAIYEDSIYPTEQLADLSCPVFAFHSYKGGVGRTLSLIAFARAWTNLQKNPENSKLLIIDSDLEAPGLTLIQGDLNDSAFSYLDLLTLIQDNSNVEEIVSTAGNLMGTITLPIETSQQRVEHFFLPTYRYEEQLFDLYASPQTITASRNKEYILAEVLSKLASSLGATAVLVDLRAGISEYSAPLLLDPRVKKYCVTSTSLQSVMGTKQVLSFIAKGLKIKEDTLLPTVFLGMIPETFPRREKQEIKENLLGCFET
;
A
#
# COMPACT_ATOMS: atom_id res chain seq x y z
N MET A 1 -23.53 -14.40 12.88
CA MET A 1 -22.89 -14.19 11.58
C MET A 1 -23.00 -15.48 10.79
N ARG A 2 -23.01 -15.48 9.45
CA ARG A 2 -22.98 -16.67 8.62
C ARG A 2 -21.56 -16.81 8.03
N PHE A 3 -21.05 -18.02 7.98
CA PHE A 3 -19.71 -18.34 7.49
C PHE A 3 -19.85 -19.19 6.23
N TYR A 4 -19.70 -18.60 5.07
CA TYR A 4 -19.79 -19.34 3.79
C TYR A 4 -18.43 -19.88 3.34
N THR A 5 -17.35 -19.23 3.75
CA THR A 5 -15.98 -19.56 3.37
C THR A 5 -15.03 -19.42 4.55
N TRP A 6 -13.84 -20.01 4.42
CA TRP A 6 -12.76 -19.82 5.38
C TRP A 6 -12.38 -18.34 5.58
N LYS A 7 -12.57 -17.49 4.57
CA LYS A 7 -12.33 -16.04 4.68
C LYS A 7 -13.30 -15.35 5.65
N ASP A 8 -14.52 -15.84 5.76
CA ASP A 8 -15.49 -15.31 6.73
C ASP A 8 -15.05 -15.67 8.16
N ILE A 9 -14.50 -16.88 8.35
CA ILE A 9 -13.92 -17.33 9.61
C ILE A 9 -12.69 -16.47 9.97
N GLU A 10 -11.75 -16.29 9.05
CA GLU A 10 -10.57 -15.46 9.25
C GLU A 10 -10.96 -14.03 9.66
N ARG A 11 -11.89 -13.44 8.92
CA ARG A 11 -12.41 -12.10 9.22
C ARG A 11 -13.04 -12.02 10.61
N TYR A 12 -13.82 -13.03 10.98
CA TYR A 12 -14.49 -13.08 12.28
C TYR A 12 -13.47 -13.15 13.42
N ILE A 13 -12.46 -14.01 13.31
CA ILE A 13 -11.38 -14.14 14.27
C ILE A 13 -10.63 -12.83 14.47
N LEU A 14 -10.27 -12.15 13.36
CA LEU A 14 -9.59 -10.87 13.42
C LEU A 14 -10.43 -9.77 14.08
N MET A 15 -11.74 -9.75 13.82
CA MET A 15 -12.67 -8.78 14.45
C MET A 15 -12.88 -9.02 15.94
N HIS A 16 -12.66 -10.25 16.41
CA HIS A 16 -12.85 -10.65 17.81
C HIS A 16 -11.51 -10.96 18.50
N HIS A 17 -10.44 -10.31 18.06
CA HIS A 17 -9.08 -10.53 18.59
C HIS A 17 -9.03 -10.40 20.12
N ASP A 18 -9.73 -9.43 20.71
CA ASP A 18 -9.79 -9.23 22.15
C ASP A 18 -10.44 -10.39 22.94
N GLU A 19 -11.18 -11.27 22.27
CA GLU A 19 -11.86 -12.39 22.92
C GLU A 19 -10.98 -13.63 23.06
N TRP A 20 -9.84 -13.70 22.36
CA TRP A 20 -8.97 -14.87 22.34
C TRP A 20 -7.49 -14.58 22.57
N LYS A 21 -7.01 -13.35 22.41
CA LYS A 21 -5.60 -12.96 22.53
C LYS A 21 -4.95 -13.31 23.87
N ASP A 22 -5.72 -13.42 24.95
CA ASP A 22 -5.19 -13.74 26.27
C ASP A 22 -4.86 -15.23 26.43
N GLU A 23 -5.57 -16.09 25.70
CA GLU A 23 -5.47 -17.56 25.80
C GLU A 23 -4.64 -18.18 24.66
N LEU A 24 -4.59 -17.51 23.52
CA LEU A 24 -3.91 -18.00 22.32
C LEU A 24 -2.82 -17.01 21.88
N TYR A 25 -1.75 -17.55 21.28
CA TYR A 25 -0.74 -16.74 20.62
C TYR A 25 -1.23 -16.23 19.28
N ASP A 26 -1.84 -17.11 18.47
CA ASP A 26 -2.37 -16.79 17.14
C ASP A 26 -3.42 -17.80 16.69
N ILE A 27 -4.18 -17.43 15.66
CA ILE A 27 -5.09 -18.30 14.90
C ILE A 27 -4.90 -17.99 13.42
N GLU A 28 -4.38 -18.94 12.67
CA GLU A 28 -4.25 -18.86 11.23
C GLU A 28 -5.36 -19.65 10.53
N VAL A 29 -5.95 -19.08 9.48
CA VAL A 29 -7.04 -19.72 8.74
C VAL A 29 -6.64 -19.90 7.28
N TYR A 30 -6.76 -21.12 6.80
CA TYR A 30 -6.46 -21.56 5.45
C TYR A 30 -7.72 -22.10 4.76
N PRO A 31 -7.71 -22.40 3.45
CA PRO A 31 -8.90 -22.86 2.71
C PRO A 31 -9.60 -24.09 3.29
N ASN A 32 -8.85 -24.98 3.93
CA ASN A 32 -9.32 -26.29 4.43
C ASN A 32 -9.03 -26.54 5.91
N GLU A 33 -8.27 -25.65 6.57
CA GLU A 33 -7.88 -25.83 7.96
C GLU A 33 -7.74 -24.51 8.71
N MET A 34 -7.84 -24.58 10.01
CA MET A 34 -7.55 -23.50 10.93
C MET A 34 -6.50 -24.00 11.93
N VAL A 35 -5.35 -23.33 11.98
CA VAL A 35 -4.27 -23.64 12.91
C VAL A 35 -4.37 -22.71 14.10
N VAL A 36 -4.43 -23.29 15.28
CA VAL A 36 -4.55 -22.58 16.58
C VAL A 36 -3.26 -22.76 17.36
N TYR A 37 -2.67 -21.66 17.79
CA TYR A 37 -1.43 -21.62 18.59
C TYR A 37 -1.75 -21.28 20.04
N PRO A 38 -1.95 -22.28 20.92
CA PRO A 38 -2.32 -22.03 22.32
C PRO A 38 -1.13 -21.62 23.19
N LYS A 39 -1.39 -20.75 24.18
CA LYS A 39 -0.40 -20.37 25.20
C LYS A 39 -0.17 -21.46 26.27
N SER A 40 -1.05 -22.45 26.32
CA SER A 40 -1.01 -23.52 27.31
C SER A 40 -1.38 -24.85 26.67
N GLU A 41 -0.74 -25.93 27.07
CA GLU A 41 -1.06 -27.30 26.61
C GLU A 41 -2.37 -27.87 27.22
N GLN A 42 -3.07 -27.12 28.06
CA GLN A 42 -4.34 -27.55 28.66
C GLN A 42 -5.49 -27.45 27.67
N GLY A 43 -5.78 -28.52 26.94
CA GLY A 43 -6.78 -28.60 25.88
C GLY A 43 -8.21 -28.18 26.25
N THR A 44 -8.56 -28.08 27.53
CA THR A 44 -9.86 -27.60 28.02
C THR A 44 -10.08 -26.09 27.79
N LEU A 45 -9.04 -25.25 27.93
CA LEU A 45 -9.12 -23.80 27.76
C LEU A 45 -9.27 -23.41 26.28
N GLN A 46 -8.53 -24.06 25.41
CA GLN A 46 -8.55 -23.82 23.95
C GLN A 46 -9.93 -24.11 23.37
N ASN A 47 -10.51 -25.24 23.76
CA ASN A 47 -11.86 -25.62 23.35
C ASN A 47 -12.92 -24.67 23.89
N ALA A 48 -12.73 -24.05 25.06
CA ALA A 48 -13.66 -23.07 25.62
C ALA A 48 -13.64 -21.77 24.79
N VAL A 49 -12.45 -21.30 24.36
CA VAL A 49 -12.30 -20.11 23.51
C VAL A 49 -12.98 -20.32 22.17
N LEU A 50 -12.72 -21.44 21.49
CA LEU A 50 -13.32 -21.71 20.19
C LEU A 50 -14.84 -21.92 20.30
N LYS A 51 -15.35 -22.54 21.36
CA LYS A 51 -16.77 -22.65 21.62
C LYS A 51 -17.44 -21.31 21.87
N LYS A 52 -16.74 -20.37 22.49
CA LYS A 52 -17.22 -19.01 22.69
C LYS A 52 -17.29 -18.25 21.36
N LEU A 53 -16.23 -18.37 20.53
CA LEU A 53 -16.17 -17.73 19.22
C LEU A 53 -17.20 -18.33 18.22
N PHE A 54 -17.32 -19.66 18.21
CA PHE A 54 -18.13 -20.38 17.22
C PHE A 54 -19.21 -21.29 17.85
N PRO A 55 -20.11 -20.74 18.68
CA PRO A 55 -21.02 -21.56 19.50
C PRO A 55 -21.99 -22.45 18.71
N LYS A 56 -22.25 -22.13 17.45
CA LYS A 56 -23.17 -22.87 16.57
C LYS A 56 -22.45 -23.64 15.45
N ASN A 57 -21.18 -23.30 15.20
CA ASN A 57 -20.45 -23.81 14.04
C ASN A 57 -19.38 -24.82 14.42
N ILE A 58 -18.91 -24.85 15.66
CA ILE A 58 -17.96 -25.88 16.09
C ILE A 58 -18.64 -27.24 16.19
N THR A 59 -17.98 -28.27 15.68
CA THR A 59 -18.49 -29.67 15.74
C THR A 59 -18.45 -30.19 17.18
N PRO A 60 -19.32 -31.18 17.54
CA PRO A 60 -19.36 -31.73 18.90
C PRO A 60 -18.06 -32.31 19.41
N ASP A 61 -17.22 -32.83 18.49
CA ASP A 61 -15.88 -33.37 18.78
C ASP A 61 -14.80 -32.28 18.89
N ASN A 62 -15.13 -31.01 18.57
CA ASN A 62 -14.26 -29.84 18.51
C ASN A 62 -13.09 -29.96 17.50
N LEU A 63 -13.26 -30.79 16.46
CA LEU A 63 -12.23 -31.01 15.46
C LEU A 63 -12.44 -30.17 14.18
N SER A 64 -13.62 -29.57 14.01
CA SER A 64 -13.92 -28.78 12.82
C SER A 64 -14.90 -27.63 13.10
N ILE A 65 -14.90 -26.65 12.20
CA ILE A 65 -15.90 -25.58 12.12
C ILE A 65 -16.74 -25.80 10.90
N LYS A 66 -18.05 -25.92 11.08
CA LYS A 66 -19.04 -26.04 10.00
C LYS A 66 -19.20 -24.72 9.27
N LEU A 67 -19.13 -24.76 7.95
CA LEU A 67 -19.50 -23.65 7.10
C LEU A 67 -21.01 -23.70 6.80
N ASP A 68 -21.64 -22.53 6.67
CA ASP A 68 -23.10 -22.41 6.39
C ASP A 68 -23.47 -22.70 4.92
N GLY A 69 -22.50 -23.05 4.10
CA GLY A 69 -22.63 -23.42 2.70
C GLY A 69 -22.54 -24.93 2.48
N GLN A 70 -22.42 -25.34 1.22
CA GLN A 70 -22.15 -26.75 0.83
C GLN A 70 -20.65 -27.10 0.78
N GLY A 71 -19.82 -26.29 1.45
CA GLY A 71 -18.37 -26.52 1.53
C GLY A 71 -18.00 -27.60 2.55
N GLU A 72 -16.76 -28.07 2.46
CA GLU A 72 -16.19 -28.94 3.48
C GLU A 72 -16.01 -28.18 4.79
N ASP A 73 -16.17 -28.86 5.93
CA ASP A 73 -15.92 -28.30 7.25
C ASP A 73 -14.43 -27.94 7.39
N LEU A 74 -14.14 -26.84 8.05
CA LEU A 74 -12.78 -26.37 8.26
C LEU A 74 -12.16 -27.15 9.44
N MET A 75 -11.12 -27.96 9.17
CA MET A 75 -10.43 -28.71 10.23
C MET A 75 -9.72 -27.79 11.21
N ILE A 76 -9.72 -28.15 12.49
CA ILE A 76 -8.99 -27.45 13.55
C ILE A 76 -7.73 -28.24 13.90
N LEU A 77 -6.57 -27.61 13.69
CA LEU A 77 -5.27 -28.14 14.07
C LEU A 77 -4.70 -27.31 15.24
N TYR A 78 -4.06 -27.96 16.19
CA TYR A 78 -3.39 -27.28 17.29
C TYR A 78 -1.89 -27.47 17.15
N GLU A 79 -1.16 -26.34 17.11
CA GLU A 79 0.29 -26.29 17.10
C GLU A 79 0.79 -25.62 18.38
N TYR A 80 1.67 -26.30 19.12
CA TYR A 80 2.21 -25.83 20.38
C TYR A 80 3.59 -25.18 20.25
N GLU A 81 4.25 -25.37 19.11
CA GLU A 81 5.50 -24.69 18.80
C GLU A 81 5.21 -23.37 18.08
N TYR A 82 5.03 -22.31 18.85
CA TYR A 82 4.83 -20.96 18.30
C TYR A 82 6.16 -20.22 18.21
N SER A 83 6.56 -19.83 17.00
CA SER A 83 7.71 -18.96 16.78
C SER A 83 7.24 -17.58 16.34
N PRO A 84 7.50 -16.51 17.12
CA PRO A 84 7.12 -15.14 16.74
C PRO A 84 7.84 -14.66 15.45
N VAL A 85 8.88 -15.35 15.00
CA VAL A 85 9.60 -15.06 13.76
C VAL A 85 8.78 -15.46 12.52
N THR A 86 7.84 -16.38 12.68
CA THR A 86 6.95 -16.85 11.60
C THR A 86 5.57 -16.21 11.62
N VAL A 87 5.37 -15.19 12.47
CA VAL A 87 4.08 -14.48 12.54
C VAL A 87 3.70 -13.96 11.16
N ARG A 88 2.56 -14.41 10.68
CA ARG A 88 1.95 -13.94 9.43
C ARG A 88 1.59 -12.47 9.59
N THR A 89 2.35 -11.58 8.96
CA THR A 89 2.00 -10.16 8.93
C THR A 89 0.81 -9.95 7.98
N LEU A 90 -0.19 -9.24 8.46
CA LEU A 90 -1.31 -8.83 7.63
C LEU A 90 -0.86 -7.75 6.64
N PRO A 91 -1.35 -7.78 5.39
CA PRO A 91 -1.20 -6.66 4.49
C PRO A 91 -1.72 -5.37 5.12
N LEU A 92 -1.11 -4.23 4.82
CA LEU A 92 -1.34 -2.97 5.55
C LEU A 92 -2.79 -2.48 5.53
N PHE A 93 -3.50 -2.58 4.41
CA PHE A 93 -4.92 -2.22 4.39
C PHE A 93 -5.76 -3.17 5.24
N LYS A 94 -5.47 -4.47 5.18
CA LYS A 94 -6.14 -5.47 6.01
C LYS A 94 -5.86 -5.21 7.49
N LYS A 95 -4.61 -4.93 7.84
CA LYS A 95 -4.20 -4.54 9.19
C LYS A 95 -4.96 -3.29 9.68
N ALA A 96 -5.09 -2.26 8.83
CA ALA A 96 -5.84 -1.04 9.13
C ALA A 96 -7.35 -1.26 9.40
N ILE A 97 -7.93 -2.37 8.90
CA ILE A 97 -9.32 -2.72 9.21
C ILE A 97 -9.46 -3.26 10.63
N TYR A 98 -8.54 -4.12 11.06
CA TYR A 98 -8.69 -4.95 12.26
C TYR A 98 -7.90 -4.45 13.46
N GLU A 99 -6.88 -3.63 13.25
CA GLU A 99 -6.09 -3.04 14.32
C GLU A 99 -6.50 -1.58 14.57
N ASP A 100 -6.47 -1.17 15.83
CA ASP A 100 -6.78 0.22 16.22
C ASP A 100 -5.75 1.22 15.74
N SER A 101 -4.54 0.74 15.43
CA SER A 101 -3.46 1.56 14.92
C SER A 101 -2.49 0.72 14.09
N ILE A 102 -2.27 1.16 12.87
CA ILE A 102 -1.16 0.69 12.02
C ILE A 102 0.08 1.58 12.17
N TYR A 103 0.04 2.55 13.07
CA TYR A 103 1.17 3.43 13.31
C TYR A 103 2.29 2.62 13.97
N PRO A 104 3.53 2.72 13.48
CA PRO A 104 4.66 2.03 14.10
C PRO A 104 4.79 2.40 15.57
N THR A 105 5.06 1.44 16.41
CA THR A 105 5.36 1.66 17.84
C THR A 105 6.70 2.36 18.01
N GLU A 106 7.63 2.14 17.11
CA GLU A 106 8.93 2.80 17.06
C GLU A 106 8.86 4.08 16.22
N GLN A 107 9.67 5.07 16.60
CA GLN A 107 9.77 6.32 15.84
C GLN A 107 10.43 6.03 14.48
N LEU A 108 9.72 6.31 13.39
CA LEU A 108 10.28 6.21 12.06
C LEU A 108 11.37 7.27 11.85
N ALA A 109 12.49 6.87 11.28
CA ALA A 109 13.52 7.82 10.86
C ALA A 109 13.00 8.73 9.74
N ASP A 110 13.46 9.98 9.72
CA ASP A 110 13.12 10.91 8.66
C ASP A 110 13.61 10.40 7.29
N LEU A 111 12.85 10.71 6.25
CA LEU A 111 13.25 10.42 4.89
C LEU A 111 14.35 11.39 4.44
N SER A 112 15.45 10.89 3.90
CA SER A 112 16.56 11.69 3.39
C SER A 112 16.21 12.54 2.16
N CYS A 113 15.19 12.10 1.41
CA CYS A 113 14.63 12.77 0.26
C CYS A 113 13.10 12.68 0.33
N PRO A 114 12.34 13.79 0.08
CA PRO A 114 10.89 13.77 0.17
C PRO A 114 10.26 12.85 -0.88
N VAL A 115 9.26 12.08 -0.46
CA VAL A 115 8.50 11.16 -1.32
C VAL A 115 7.08 11.67 -1.49
N PHE A 116 6.63 11.80 -2.73
CA PHE A 116 5.30 12.23 -3.13
C PHE A 116 4.59 11.09 -3.87
N ALA A 117 3.49 10.61 -3.33
CA ALA A 117 2.70 9.53 -3.91
C ALA A 117 1.41 10.07 -4.55
N PHE A 118 1.21 9.81 -5.84
CA PHE A 118 0.03 10.19 -6.59
C PHE A 118 -0.90 8.99 -6.69
N HIS A 119 -2.10 9.13 -6.16
CA HIS A 119 -3.11 8.08 -6.13
C HIS A 119 -4.44 8.54 -6.71
N SER A 120 -5.22 7.61 -7.23
CA SER A 120 -6.62 7.82 -7.57
C SER A 120 -7.42 6.53 -7.29
N TYR A 121 -8.66 6.66 -6.86
CA TYR A 121 -9.52 5.48 -6.73
C TYR A 121 -9.96 4.94 -8.09
N LYS A 122 -10.22 5.82 -9.05
CA LYS A 122 -10.68 5.47 -10.40
C LYS A 122 -9.59 5.75 -11.42
N GLY A 123 -9.41 4.85 -12.38
CA GLY A 123 -8.55 5.07 -13.54
C GLY A 123 -9.09 6.18 -14.45
N GLY A 124 -8.21 6.82 -15.23
CA GLY A 124 -8.58 7.82 -16.21
C GLY A 124 -9.00 9.19 -15.67
N VAL A 125 -8.76 9.48 -14.38
CA VAL A 125 -9.09 10.79 -13.77
C VAL A 125 -7.96 11.82 -13.85
N GLY A 126 -6.87 11.49 -14.55
CA GLY A 126 -5.74 12.40 -14.76
C GLY A 126 -4.63 12.29 -13.71
N ARG A 127 -4.52 11.19 -12.96
CA ARG A 127 -3.47 10.96 -11.96
C ARG A 127 -2.07 11.12 -12.54
N THR A 128 -1.73 10.36 -13.57
CA THR A 128 -0.43 10.39 -14.26
C THR A 128 -0.13 11.78 -14.85
N LEU A 129 -1.14 12.44 -15.43
CA LEU A 129 -1.01 13.82 -15.93
C LEU A 129 -0.75 14.81 -14.80
N SER A 130 -1.37 14.63 -13.65
CA SER A 130 -1.13 15.46 -12.45
C SER A 130 0.31 15.30 -11.94
N LEU A 131 0.84 14.09 -11.95
CA LEU A 131 2.24 13.83 -11.62
C LEU A 131 3.18 14.52 -12.60
N ILE A 132 2.96 14.40 -13.91
CA ILE A 132 3.77 15.05 -14.94
C ILE A 132 3.70 16.59 -14.78
N ALA A 133 2.52 17.14 -14.57
CA ALA A 133 2.35 18.57 -14.32
C ALA A 133 3.09 19.04 -13.07
N PHE A 134 3.04 18.25 -12.00
CA PHE A 134 3.81 18.51 -10.77
C PHE A 134 5.32 18.47 -11.03
N ALA A 135 5.82 17.46 -11.73
CA ALA A 135 7.24 17.34 -12.08
C ALA A 135 7.73 18.56 -12.87
N ARG A 136 6.94 19.02 -13.86
CA ARG A 136 7.24 20.25 -14.63
C ARG A 136 7.25 21.49 -13.74
N ALA A 137 6.22 21.65 -12.90
CA ALA A 137 6.14 22.78 -11.98
C ALA A 137 7.31 22.78 -11.00
N TRP A 138 7.68 21.63 -10.45
CA TRP A 138 8.83 21.48 -9.57
C TRP A 138 10.11 21.96 -10.23
N THR A 139 10.37 21.51 -11.47
CA THR A 139 11.54 21.88 -12.26
C THR A 139 11.56 23.37 -12.59
N ASN A 140 10.42 23.92 -13.00
CA ASN A 140 10.30 25.34 -13.37
C ASN A 140 10.48 26.32 -12.19
N LEU A 141 10.16 25.90 -10.98
CA LEU A 141 10.32 26.70 -9.76
C LEU A 141 11.76 26.74 -9.24
N GLN A 142 12.64 25.89 -9.75
CA GLN A 142 14.03 25.84 -9.31
C GLN A 142 14.88 26.90 -10.01
N LYS A 143 15.78 27.54 -9.28
CA LYS A 143 16.71 28.54 -9.85
C LYS A 143 17.64 27.90 -10.92
N ASN A 144 18.04 26.65 -10.70
CA ASN A 144 18.85 25.85 -11.59
C ASN A 144 18.14 24.53 -11.88
N PRO A 145 17.33 24.44 -12.94
CA PRO A 145 16.56 23.23 -13.25
C PRO A 145 17.41 21.95 -13.37
N GLU A 146 18.63 22.07 -13.91
CA GLU A 146 19.54 20.94 -14.07
C GLU A 146 19.99 20.30 -12.73
N ASN A 147 20.00 21.08 -11.66
CA ASN A 147 20.35 20.62 -10.31
C ASN A 147 19.14 20.11 -9.51
N SER A 148 17.96 20.10 -10.12
CA SER A 148 16.70 19.69 -9.49
C SER A 148 16.13 18.40 -10.10
N LYS A 149 16.99 17.44 -10.35
CA LYS A 149 16.57 16.13 -10.86
C LYS A 149 15.59 15.48 -9.89
N LEU A 150 14.59 14.83 -10.44
CA LEU A 150 13.61 14.03 -9.71
C LEU A 150 13.90 12.55 -9.94
N LEU A 151 13.49 11.70 -9.01
CA LEU A 151 13.28 10.28 -9.25
C LEU A 151 11.79 10.05 -9.51
N ILE A 152 11.44 9.71 -10.74
CA ILE A 152 10.06 9.46 -11.17
C ILE A 152 9.86 7.95 -11.31
N ILE A 153 8.79 7.44 -10.70
CA ILE A 153 8.53 6.00 -10.61
C ILE A 153 7.13 5.71 -11.12
N ASP A 154 7.01 4.79 -12.06
CA ASP A 154 5.75 4.18 -12.44
C ASP A 154 5.55 2.89 -11.64
N SER A 155 4.67 2.91 -10.66
CA SER A 155 4.34 1.75 -9.82
C SER A 155 2.97 1.14 -10.13
N ASP A 156 2.35 1.53 -11.25
CA ASP A 156 1.08 0.95 -11.69
C ASP A 156 1.32 -0.40 -12.39
N LEU A 157 1.24 -1.48 -11.63
CA LEU A 157 1.50 -2.84 -12.10
C LEU A 157 0.43 -3.40 -13.06
N GLU A 158 -0.69 -2.72 -13.24
CA GLU A 158 -1.76 -3.19 -14.14
C GLU A 158 -1.93 -2.33 -15.39
N ALA A 159 -1.71 -1.01 -15.26
CA ALA A 159 -1.90 -0.07 -16.35
C ALA A 159 -0.80 1.00 -16.33
N PRO A 160 0.47 0.62 -16.58
CA PRO A 160 1.65 1.49 -16.43
C PRO A 160 1.66 2.63 -17.44
N GLY A 161 1.13 3.79 -17.03
CA GLY A 161 0.92 4.92 -17.92
C GLY A 161 2.21 5.63 -18.30
N LEU A 162 3.10 5.89 -17.36
CA LEU A 162 4.38 6.57 -17.63
C LEU A 162 5.32 5.70 -18.43
N THR A 163 5.37 4.41 -18.12
CA THR A 163 6.20 3.40 -18.81
C THR A 163 5.84 3.32 -20.29
N LEU A 164 4.52 3.30 -20.60
CA LEU A 164 4.04 3.28 -21.98
C LEU A 164 4.25 4.61 -22.72
N ILE A 165 4.16 5.76 -22.04
CA ILE A 165 4.39 7.08 -22.64
C ILE A 165 5.85 7.25 -23.06
N GLN A 166 6.79 6.67 -22.31
CA GLN A 166 8.20 6.72 -22.66
C GLN A 166 8.51 5.96 -23.96
N GLY A 167 7.78 4.89 -24.24
CA GLY A 167 7.77 4.16 -25.52
C GLY A 167 8.96 3.23 -25.73
N ASP A 168 10.18 3.68 -25.58
CA ASP A 168 11.38 2.86 -25.79
C ASP A 168 12.00 2.47 -24.44
N LEU A 169 11.77 1.21 -24.02
CA LEU A 169 12.30 0.65 -22.79
C LEU A 169 13.65 -0.06 -22.99
N ASN A 170 14.18 -0.07 -24.21
CA ASN A 170 15.39 -0.81 -24.55
C ASN A 170 16.62 -0.35 -23.73
N ASP A 171 16.59 0.86 -23.19
CA ASP A 171 17.66 1.42 -22.35
C ASP A 171 17.41 1.25 -20.83
N SER A 172 16.25 0.71 -20.43
CA SER A 172 15.98 0.50 -19.00
C SER A 172 16.56 -0.83 -18.52
N ALA A 173 17.68 -0.76 -17.83
CA ALA A 173 18.35 -1.94 -17.27
C ALA A 173 17.69 -2.45 -15.97
N PHE A 174 16.75 -1.67 -15.38
CA PHE A 174 16.14 -1.94 -14.09
C PHE A 174 14.71 -1.38 -14.02
N SER A 175 13.81 -2.08 -13.32
CA SER A 175 12.40 -1.73 -13.21
C SER A 175 11.92 -1.68 -11.75
N TYR A 176 10.72 -1.15 -11.55
CA TYR A 176 10.07 -1.17 -10.24
C TYR A 176 9.79 -2.60 -9.74
N LEU A 177 9.45 -3.53 -10.65
CA LEU A 177 9.31 -4.95 -10.31
C LEU A 177 10.63 -5.57 -9.85
N ASP A 178 11.75 -5.23 -10.48
CA ASP A 178 13.07 -5.67 -10.01
C ASP A 178 13.37 -5.13 -8.61
N LEU A 179 13.03 -3.85 -8.36
CA LEU A 179 13.21 -3.23 -7.05
C LEU A 179 12.39 -3.94 -5.97
N LEU A 180 11.12 -4.26 -6.25
CA LEU A 180 10.26 -5.00 -5.30
C LEU A 180 10.83 -6.39 -5.00
N THR A 181 11.34 -7.08 -6.01
CA THR A 181 12.00 -8.39 -5.85
C THR A 181 13.25 -8.28 -5.00
N LEU A 182 14.09 -7.28 -5.25
CA LEU A 182 15.27 -7.04 -4.41
C LEU A 182 14.90 -6.73 -2.96
N ILE A 183 13.86 -5.92 -2.72
CA ILE A 183 13.38 -5.62 -1.37
C ILE A 183 12.87 -6.89 -0.68
N GLN A 184 12.23 -7.79 -1.40
CA GLN A 184 11.73 -9.05 -0.86
C GLN A 184 12.87 -9.98 -0.45
N ASP A 185 13.88 -10.12 -1.31
CA ASP A 185 14.91 -11.15 -1.16
C ASP A 185 16.16 -10.67 -0.41
N ASN A 186 16.37 -9.36 -0.30
CA ASN A 186 17.55 -8.78 0.35
C ASN A 186 17.18 -8.00 1.61
N SER A 187 17.95 -8.19 2.68
CA SER A 187 17.79 -7.46 3.94
C SER A 187 18.62 -6.16 4.02
N ASN A 188 19.59 -5.97 3.14
CA ASN A 188 20.49 -4.84 3.17
C ASN A 188 20.01 -3.70 2.26
N VAL A 189 19.45 -2.66 2.86
CA VAL A 189 18.93 -1.48 2.13
C VAL A 189 20.03 -0.78 1.32
N GLU A 190 21.23 -0.68 1.84
CA GLU A 190 22.35 0.00 1.15
C GLU A 190 22.76 -0.77 -0.12
N GLU A 191 22.74 -2.08 -0.08
CA GLU A 191 23.03 -2.94 -1.22
C GLU A 191 21.95 -2.84 -2.30
N ILE A 192 20.65 -2.81 -1.90
CA ILE A 192 19.53 -2.58 -2.80
C ILE A 192 19.68 -1.23 -3.51
N VAL A 193 19.96 -0.17 -2.75
CA VAL A 193 20.12 1.19 -3.27
C VAL A 193 21.31 1.29 -4.23
N SER A 194 22.44 0.68 -3.88
CA SER A 194 23.61 0.66 -4.75
C SER A 194 23.35 -0.08 -6.07
N THR A 195 22.67 -1.23 -6.00
CA THR A 195 22.33 -2.03 -7.20
C THR A 195 21.37 -1.26 -8.09
N ALA A 196 20.27 -0.74 -7.55
CA ALA A 196 19.28 0.02 -8.30
C ALA A 196 19.87 1.30 -8.89
N GLY A 197 20.68 2.05 -8.12
CA GLY A 197 21.26 3.32 -8.56
C GLY A 197 22.18 3.18 -9.77
N ASN A 198 22.94 2.10 -9.85
CA ASN A 198 23.83 1.81 -10.98
C ASN A 198 23.11 1.45 -12.30
N LEU A 199 21.83 1.07 -12.20
CA LEU A 199 21.03 0.57 -13.31
C LEU A 199 19.86 1.50 -13.68
N MET A 200 19.80 2.71 -13.08
CA MET A 200 18.69 3.63 -13.21
C MET A 200 18.57 4.21 -14.62
N GLY A 201 17.38 4.16 -15.18
CA GLY A 201 17.03 4.84 -16.43
C GLY A 201 16.75 6.34 -16.25
N THR A 202 16.47 7.02 -17.36
CA THR A 202 16.12 8.45 -17.37
C THR A 202 14.89 8.73 -18.23
N ILE A 203 14.21 9.83 -17.90
CA ILE A 203 13.08 10.39 -18.67
C ILE A 203 13.29 11.89 -18.85
N THR A 204 12.99 12.39 -20.03
CA THR A 204 13.13 13.82 -20.36
C THR A 204 11.78 14.51 -20.39
N LEU A 205 11.58 15.49 -19.50
CA LEU A 205 10.38 16.30 -19.48
C LEU A 205 10.67 17.72 -20.05
N PRO A 206 9.83 18.24 -20.96
CA PRO A 206 9.99 19.59 -21.50
C PRO A 206 9.64 20.65 -20.44
N ILE A 207 10.42 21.74 -20.39
CA ILE A 207 10.15 22.93 -19.58
C ILE A 207 9.34 23.92 -20.43
N GLU A 208 8.22 24.44 -19.92
CA GLU A 208 7.27 25.27 -20.68
C GLU A 208 7.83 26.63 -21.11
N THR A 209 8.75 27.20 -20.32
CA THR A 209 9.28 28.56 -20.52
C THR A 209 10.54 28.63 -21.38
N SER A 210 11.15 27.51 -21.68
CA SER A 210 12.35 27.43 -22.50
C SER A 210 12.30 26.17 -23.36
N GLN A 211 13.02 26.16 -24.47
CA GLN A 211 13.22 24.95 -25.27
C GLN A 211 14.12 23.92 -24.55
N GLN A 212 14.49 24.20 -23.31
CA GLN A 212 15.30 23.29 -22.51
C GLN A 212 14.48 22.09 -22.07
N ARG A 213 15.13 20.95 -22.06
CA ARG A 213 14.60 19.70 -21.54
C ARG A 213 15.44 19.30 -20.34
N VAL A 214 14.80 18.95 -19.24
CA VAL A 214 15.49 18.42 -18.06
C VAL A 214 15.31 16.91 -18.01
N GLU A 215 16.42 16.24 -17.86
CA GLU A 215 16.48 14.80 -17.69
C GLU A 215 16.31 14.47 -16.21
N HIS A 216 15.36 13.57 -15.90
CA HIS A 216 15.08 13.05 -14.58
C HIS A 216 15.43 11.56 -14.51
N PHE A 217 15.71 11.04 -13.34
CA PHE A 217 15.82 9.60 -13.14
C PHE A 217 14.44 8.97 -13.28
N PHE A 218 14.38 7.80 -13.91
CA PHE A 218 13.13 7.10 -14.17
C PHE A 218 13.22 5.63 -13.84
N LEU A 219 12.23 5.15 -13.12
CA LEU A 219 12.05 3.74 -12.82
C LEU A 219 10.74 3.29 -13.47
N PRO A 220 10.79 2.60 -14.62
CA PRO A 220 9.61 2.06 -15.29
C PRO A 220 9.02 0.91 -14.46
N THR A 221 7.77 0.57 -14.68
CA THR A 221 7.11 -0.55 -14.00
C THR A 221 7.81 -1.87 -14.31
N TYR A 222 8.13 -2.11 -15.57
CA TYR A 222 8.78 -3.33 -16.09
C TYR A 222 9.85 -2.99 -17.12
N ARG A 223 10.76 -3.91 -17.38
CA ARG A 223 11.74 -3.85 -18.48
C ARG A 223 11.22 -4.52 -19.76
N TYR A 224 10.48 -5.59 -19.61
CA TYR A 224 9.85 -6.36 -20.68
C TYR A 224 8.47 -6.84 -20.20
N GLU A 225 7.52 -6.95 -21.13
CA GLU A 225 6.09 -7.15 -20.81
C GLU A 225 5.82 -8.41 -19.99
N GLU A 226 6.60 -9.49 -20.19
CA GLU A 226 6.42 -10.75 -19.47
C GLU A 226 6.59 -10.61 -17.96
N GLN A 227 7.35 -9.62 -17.47
CA GLN A 227 7.48 -9.36 -16.03
C GLN A 227 6.13 -9.05 -15.36
N LEU A 228 5.17 -8.45 -16.09
CA LEU A 228 3.84 -8.17 -15.55
C LEU A 228 3.01 -9.43 -15.32
N PHE A 229 3.29 -10.50 -16.06
CA PHE A 229 2.56 -11.77 -15.99
C PHE A 229 3.21 -12.78 -15.04
N ASP A 230 4.45 -12.52 -14.63
CA ASP A 230 5.22 -13.38 -13.71
C ASP A 230 5.65 -12.57 -12.47
N LEU A 231 4.66 -12.10 -11.71
CA LEU A 231 4.88 -11.32 -10.49
C LEU A 231 5.38 -12.23 -9.35
N TYR A 232 6.66 -12.14 -9.03
CA TYR A 232 7.26 -12.87 -7.91
C TYR A 232 7.06 -12.15 -6.57
N ALA A 233 7.26 -10.83 -6.53
CA ALA A 233 7.15 -10.05 -5.30
C ALA A 233 5.68 -9.92 -4.83
N SER A 234 5.44 -10.15 -3.55
CA SER A 234 4.12 -9.97 -2.94
C SER A 234 4.16 -8.92 -1.83
N PRO A 235 3.07 -8.15 -1.61
CA PRO A 235 3.02 -7.16 -0.54
C PRO A 235 3.27 -7.78 0.84
N GLN A 236 2.74 -8.97 1.09
CA GLN A 236 2.91 -9.69 2.34
C GLN A 236 4.36 -10.04 2.59
N THR A 237 5.03 -10.57 1.58
CA THR A 237 6.44 -10.99 1.70
C THR A 237 7.38 -9.80 1.85
N ILE A 238 7.11 -8.71 1.11
CA ILE A 238 7.92 -7.48 1.18
C ILE A 238 7.89 -6.90 2.60
N THR A 239 6.72 -6.84 3.23
CA THR A 239 6.57 -6.29 4.58
C THR A 239 6.97 -7.26 5.67
N ALA A 240 6.64 -8.54 5.53
CA ALA A 240 6.87 -9.57 6.54
C ALA A 240 8.35 -9.89 6.75
N SER A 241 9.14 -9.97 5.66
CA SER A 241 10.54 -10.39 5.71
C SER A 241 11.42 -9.51 6.60
N ARG A 242 10.93 -8.33 7.05
CA ARG A 242 11.75 -7.33 7.73
C ARG A 242 11.14 -6.68 8.96
N ASN A 243 9.92 -6.99 9.32
CA ASN A 243 9.17 -6.21 10.32
C ASN A 243 9.17 -4.69 10.02
N LYS A 244 9.31 -4.30 8.75
CA LYS A 244 9.40 -2.91 8.29
C LYS A 244 8.27 -2.63 7.33
N GLU A 245 7.12 -2.30 7.86
CA GLU A 245 5.89 -2.02 7.10
C GLU A 245 6.07 -0.90 6.07
N TYR A 246 7.01 0.02 6.31
CA TYR A 246 7.25 1.22 5.50
C TYR A 246 8.64 1.24 4.84
N ILE A 247 9.25 0.08 4.65
CA ILE A 247 10.58 -0.05 4.04
C ILE A 247 10.62 0.54 2.63
N LEU A 248 9.51 0.48 1.89
CA LEU A 248 9.46 0.96 0.51
C LEU A 248 9.77 2.47 0.44
N ALA A 249 9.15 3.29 1.30
CA ALA A 249 9.43 4.73 1.33
C ALA A 249 10.90 5.02 1.71
N GLU A 250 11.47 4.23 2.62
CA GLU A 250 12.88 4.37 3.03
C GLU A 250 13.83 4.05 1.87
N VAL A 251 13.63 2.93 1.17
CA VAL A 251 14.44 2.54 0.01
C VAL A 251 14.36 3.59 -1.08
N LEU A 252 13.15 4.05 -1.45
CA LEU A 252 12.97 5.05 -2.49
C LEU A 252 13.62 6.38 -2.14
N SER A 253 13.49 6.82 -0.89
CA SER A 253 14.11 8.05 -0.40
C SER A 253 15.64 7.99 -0.42
N LYS A 254 16.23 6.87 0.04
CA LYS A 254 17.68 6.66 0.01
C LYS A 254 18.21 6.55 -1.42
N LEU A 255 17.47 5.85 -2.29
CA LEU A 255 17.83 5.74 -3.72
C LEU A 255 17.86 7.12 -4.37
N ALA A 256 16.83 7.94 -4.17
CA ALA A 256 16.81 9.31 -4.69
C ALA A 256 17.98 10.15 -4.18
N SER A 257 18.26 10.06 -2.87
CA SER A 257 19.39 10.76 -2.25
C SER A 257 20.73 10.33 -2.83
N SER A 258 20.95 9.03 -3.05
CA SER A 258 22.20 8.50 -3.65
C SER A 258 22.41 8.96 -5.09
N LEU A 259 21.32 9.17 -5.84
CA LEU A 259 21.35 9.69 -7.21
C LEU A 259 21.46 11.22 -7.27
N GLY A 260 21.41 11.92 -6.13
CA GLY A 260 21.36 13.38 -6.08
C GLY A 260 20.01 13.95 -6.56
N ALA A 261 18.95 13.17 -6.53
CA ALA A 261 17.59 13.66 -6.81
C ALA A 261 17.07 14.49 -5.62
N THR A 262 16.25 15.49 -5.91
CA THR A 262 15.70 16.41 -4.91
C THR A 262 14.35 15.98 -4.36
N ALA A 263 13.65 15.08 -5.06
CA ALA A 263 12.40 14.48 -4.63
C ALA A 263 12.12 13.18 -5.40
N VAL A 264 11.24 12.35 -4.82
CA VAL A 264 10.68 11.15 -5.44
C VAL A 264 9.22 11.42 -5.79
N LEU A 265 8.81 11.11 -7.02
CA LEU A 265 7.42 11.13 -7.47
C LEU A 265 7.00 9.72 -7.85
N VAL A 266 5.96 9.20 -7.22
CA VAL A 266 5.47 7.84 -7.47
C VAL A 266 4.06 7.88 -8.04
N ASP A 267 3.89 7.36 -9.26
CA ASP A 267 2.57 7.14 -9.87
C ASP A 267 2.01 5.81 -9.38
N LEU A 268 1.12 5.86 -8.38
CA LEU A 268 0.54 4.66 -7.78
C LEU A 268 -0.58 4.10 -8.66
N ARG A 269 -0.85 2.81 -8.53
CA ARG A 269 -2.01 2.17 -9.15
C ARG A 269 -3.33 2.81 -8.69
N ALA A 270 -4.32 2.82 -9.58
CA ALA A 270 -5.68 3.22 -9.24
C ALA A 270 -6.38 2.15 -8.39
N GLY A 271 -7.34 2.56 -7.57
CA GLY A 271 -8.11 1.68 -6.70
C GLY A 271 -7.42 1.36 -5.38
N ILE A 272 -7.86 0.29 -4.72
CA ILE A 272 -7.29 -0.20 -3.46
C ILE A 272 -6.35 -1.34 -3.79
N SER A 273 -5.08 -1.15 -3.55
CA SER A 273 -4.02 -2.13 -3.81
C SER A 273 -3.05 -2.21 -2.65
N GLU A 274 -2.78 -3.41 -2.17
CA GLU A 274 -1.78 -3.63 -1.12
C GLU A 274 -0.35 -3.25 -1.57
N TYR A 275 -0.07 -3.22 -2.87
CA TYR A 275 1.21 -2.68 -3.38
C TYR A 275 1.34 -1.16 -3.17
N SER A 276 0.21 -0.43 -3.15
CA SER A 276 0.19 1.01 -2.88
C SER A 276 0.13 1.35 -1.39
N ALA A 277 -0.31 0.41 -0.56
CA ALA A 277 -0.53 0.60 0.87
C ALA A 277 0.71 1.10 1.63
N PRO A 278 1.95 0.58 1.41
CA PRO A 278 3.14 1.04 2.10
C PRO A 278 3.47 2.52 1.90
N LEU A 279 3.07 3.10 0.76
CA LEU A 279 3.26 4.53 0.49
C LEU A 279 2.03 5.37 0.89
N LEU A 280 0.82 4.84 0.75
CA LEU A 280 -0.40 5.54 1.14
C LEU A 280 -0.56 5.68 2.64
N LEU A 281 -0.10 4.69 3.41
CA LEU A 281 -0.25 4.65 4.85
C LEU A 281 1.00 5.10 5.61
N ASP A 282 2.14 5.32 4.95
CA ASP A 282 3.35 5.85 5.58
C ASP A 282 3.14 7.34 5.95
N PRO A 283 3.25 7.72 7.23
CA PRO A 283 3.05 9.11 7.67
C PRO A 283 4.06 10.10 7.09
N ARG A 284 5.22 9.66 6.65
CA ARG A 284 6.30 10.49 6.10
C ARG A 284 6.11 10.81 4.62
N VAL A 285 5.28 10.04 3.90
CA VAL A 285 4.99 10.22 2.48
C VAL A 285 3.91 11.28 2.29
N LYS A 286 4.12 12.23 1.38
CA LYS A 286 3.12 13.22 1.00
C LYS A 286 2.20 12.66 -0.08
N LYS A 287 0.89 12.59 0.18
CA LYS A 287 -0.11 11.97 -0.69
C LYS A 287 -0.85 13.02 -1.49
N TYR A 288 -0.97 12.77 -2.80
CA TYR A 288 -1.83 13.50 -3.72
C TYR A 288 -2.92 12.56 -4.24
N CYS A 289 -4.18 12.79 -3.85
CA CYS A 289 -5.32 12.00 -4.28
C CYS A 289 -6.04 12.71 -5.42
N VAL A 290 -5.99 12.15 -6.62
CA VAL A 290 -6.64 12.72 -7.80
C VAL A 290 -8.02 12.09 -7.97
N THR A 291 -9.05 12.91 -8.08
CA THR A 291 -10.45 12.49 -8.24
C THR A 291 -11.15 13.33 -9.33
N SER A 292 -12.26 12.83 -9.83
CA SER A 292 -13.16 13.56 -10.73
C SER A 292 -14.50 13.83 -10.06
N THR A 293 -15.38 14.57 -10.75
CA THR A 293 -16.73 14.86 -10.25
C THR A 293 -17.71 13.67 -10.29
N SER A 294 -17.29 12.51 -10.83
CA SER A 294 -18.16 11.34 -10.88
C SER A 294 -18.37 10.74 -9.49
N LEU A 295 -19.58 10.32 -9.21
CA LEU A 295 -19.96 9.73 -7.90
C LEU A 295 -19.02 8.59 -7.49
N GLN A 296 -18.71 7.67 -8.40
CA GLN A 296 -17.80 6.56 -8.14
C GLN A 296 -16.40 7.04 -7.72
N SER A 297 -15.86 8.08 -8.39
CA SER A 297 -14.55 8.62 -8.08
C SER A 297 -14.53 9.29 -6.71
N VAL A 298 -15.55 10.11 -6.41
CA VAL A 298 -15.68 10.82 -5.13
C VAL A 298 -15.84 9.84 -3.96
N MET A 299 -16.79 8.89 -4.07
CA MET A 299 -17.06 7.92 -3.01
C MET A 299 -15.86 6.99 -2.75
N GLY A 300 -15.20 6.53 -3.81
CA GLY A 300 -14.02 5.71 -3.66
C GLY A 300 -12.82 6.47 -3.09
N THR A 301 -12.62 7.73 -3.50
CA THR A 301 -11.59 8.60 -2.91
C THR A 301 -11.88 8.83 -1.42
N LYS A 302 -13.14 9.05 -1.04
CA LYS A 302 -13.55 9.16 0.36
C LYS A 302 -13.17 7.90 1.17
N GLN A 303 -13.40 6.71 0.62
CA GLN A 303 -12.98 5.46 1.29
C GLN A 303 -11.48 5.42 1.53
N VAL A 304 -10.67 5.73 0.51
CA VAL A 304 -9.20 5.75 0.64
C VAL A 304 -8.77 6.78 1.69
N LEU A 305 -9.32 7.99 1.66
CA LEU A 305 -9.01 9.04 2.64
C LEU A 305 -9.39 8.63 4.06
N SER A 306 -10.52 7.94 4.25
CA SER A 306 -10.92 7.41 5.56
C SER A 306 -9.94 6.36 6.08
N PHE A 307 -9.41 5.49 5.22
CA PHE A 307 -8.35 4.55 5.61
C PHE A 307 -7.05 5.26 5.99
N ILE A 308 -6.65 6.27 5.22
CA ILE A 308 -5.47 7.08 5.52
C ILE A 308 -5.66 7.79 6.86
N ALA A 309 -6.81 8.41 7.10
CA ALA A 309 -7.12 9.10 8.35
C ALA A 309 -7.05 8.16 9.56
N LYS A 310 -7.66 6.97 9.45
CA LYS A 310 -7.61 5.94 10.50
C LYS A 310 -6.17 5.51 10.78
N GLY A 311 -5.38 5.28 9.71
CA GLY A 311 -4.00 4.80 9.83
C GLY A 311 -3.03 5.82 10.40
N LEU A 312 -3.22 7.09 10.09
CA LEU A 312 -2.28 8.15 10.47
C LEU A 312 -2.38 8.57 11.94
N LYS A 313 -3.45 8.27 12.68
CA LYS A 313 -3.70 8.86 14.03
C LYS A 313 -3.33 10.34 14.03
N ILE A 314 -4.15 11.14 13.38
CA ILE A 314 -3.87 12.55 13.08
C ILE A 314 -3.34 13.30 14.31
N LYS A 315 -2.12 13.77 14.21
CA LYS A 315 -1.47 14.70 15.15
C LYS A 315 -1.27 16.03 14.44
N GLU A 316 -0.98 17.11 15.19
CA GLU A 316 -0.76 18.46 14.64
C GLU A 316 0.25 18.50 13.47
N ASP A 317 1.29 17.67 13.51
CA ASP A 317 2.36 17.64 12.48
C ASP A 317 2.12 16.59 11.38
N THR A 318 0.93 15.97 11.32
CA THR A 318 0.66 14.92 10.32
C THR A 318 0.50 15.50 8.92
N LEU A 319 1.23 14.98 7.93
CA LEU A 319 1.10 15.34 6.52
C LEU A 319 -0.24 14.84 5.97
N LEU A 320 -1.25 15.72 5.96
CA LEU A 320 -2.55 15.42 5.41
C LEU A 320 -2.49 15.26 3.87
N PRO A 321 -3.28 14.37 3.27
CA PRO A 321 -3.40 14.24 1.84
C PRO A 321 -3.90 15.52 1.18
N THR A 322 -3.34 15.84 0.01
CA THR A 322 -3.87 16.89 -0.87
C THR A 322 -4.79 16.25 -1.90
N VAL A 323 -6.00 16.77 -2.08
CA VAL A 323 -6.95 16.27 -3.06
C VAL A 323 -7.01 17.19 -4.27
N PHE A 324 -6.78 16.63 -5.46
CA PHE A 324 -6.98 17.29 -6.74
C PHE A 324 -8.33 16.86 -7.34
N LEU A 325 -9.25 17.78 -7.45
CA LEU A 325 -10.51 17.59 -8.19
C LEU A 325 -10.27 18.02 -9.65
N GLY A 326 -10.08 17.03 -10.50
CA GLY A 326 -9.85 17.21 -11.94
C GLY A 326 -11.10 16.96 -12.79
N MET A 327 -10.98 17.19 -14.10
CA MET A 327 -12.01 16.90 -15.09
C MET A 327 -13.37 17.54 -14.75
N ILE A 328 -13.34 18.77 -14.23
CA ILE A 328 -14.55 19.51 -13.87
C ILE A 328 -15.17 20.09 -15.13
N PRO A 329 -16.42 19.70 -15.51
CA PRO A 329 -17.11 20.35 -16.62
C PRO A 329 -17.30 21.85 -16.37
N GLU A 330 -17.24 22.69 -17.40
CA GLU A 330 -17.44 24.13 -17.27
C GLU A 330 -18.80 24.48 -16.64
N THR A 331 -19.81 23.67 -16.95
CA THR A 331 -21.19 23.82 -16.44
C THR A 331 -21.42 23.22 -15.07
N PHE A 332 -20.37 22.67 -14.42
CA PHE A 332 -20.52 21.97 -13.13
C PHE A 332 -20.94 22.94 -12.01
N PRO A 333 -22.05 22.66 -11.29
CA PRO A 333 -22.60 23.59 -10.32
C PRO A 333 -21.64 23.85 -9.15
N ARG A 334 -21.49 25.12 -8.76
CA ARG A 334 -20.63 25.51 -7.61
C ARG A 334 -21.05 24.82 -6.31
N ARG A 335 -22.36 24.63 -6.10
CA ARG A 335 -22.89 23.95 -4.91
C ARG A 335 -22.40 22.51 -4.84
N GLU A 336 -22.49 21.75 -5.94
CA GLU A 336 -22.04 20.36 -5.99
C GLU A 336 -20.51 20.25 -5.78
N LYS A 337 -19.75 21.21 -6.32
CA LYS A 337 -18.31 21.28 -6.07
C LYS A 337 -18.00 21.48 -4.57
N GLN A 338 -18.77 22.31 -3.89
CA GLN A 338 -18.62 22.54 -2.46
C GLN A 338 -19.02 21.30 -1.65
N GLU A 339 -20.10 20.61 -2.01
CA GLU A 339 -20.55 19.37 -1.38
C GLU A 339 -19.48 18.25 -1.52
N ILE A 340 -18.84 18.12 -2.69
CA ILE A 340 -17.72 17.19 -2.88
C ILE A 340 -16.56 17.53 -1.96
N LYS A 341 -16.20 18.82 -1.86
CA LYS A 341 -15.11 19.29 -0.99
C LYS A 341 -15.38 18.93 0.47
N GLU A 342 -16.57 19.25 0.98
CA GLU A 342 -16.96 18.95 2.35
C GLU A 342 -16.98 17.44 2.64
N ASN A 343 -17.51 16.63 1.71
CA ASN A 343 -17.51 15.18 1.82
C ASN A 343 -16.10 14.57 1.93
N LEU A 344 -15.13 15.13 1.22
CA LEU A 344 -13.75 14.60 1.21
C LEU A 344 -12.96 15.11 2.43
N LEU A 345 -13.14 16.35 2.84
CA LEU A 345 -12.47 16.92 4.01
C LEU A 345 -13.00 16.34 5.33
N GLY A 346 -14.29 16.06 5.43
CA GLY A 346 -14.91 15.46 6.60
C GLY A 346 -14.32 14.11 7.04
N CYS A 347 -13.48 13.47 6.21
CA CYS A 347 -12.73 12.27 6.61
C CYS A 347 -11.67 12.55 7.69
N PHE A 348 -11.26 13.81 7.88
CA PHE A 348 -10.19 14.23 8.77
C PHE A 348 -10.67 15.10 9.94
N GLU A 349 -11.98 15.33 10.06
CA GLU A 349 -12.59 16.18 11.10
C GLU A 349 -13.03 15.39 12.35
N THR A 350 -12.62 14.12 12.47
CA THR A 350 -12.88 13.28 13.65
C THR A 350 -11.67 13.29 14.57
#